data_bd53ae688bfc48b54dabbdc075c21552
#
_entry.id   bd53ae688bfc48b54dabbdc075c21552
#
_cell.length_a   1.000
_cell.length_b   1.000
_cell.length_c   1.000
_cell.angle_alpha   90.00
_cell.angle_beta   90.00
_cell.angle_gamma   90.00
#
_symmetry.space_group_name_H-M   'P 1'
#
loop_
_entity.id
_entity.type
_entity.pdbx_description
1 polymer ?
#
loop_
_entity_poly.entity_id
_entity_poly.type
_entity_poly.pdbx_seq_one_letter_code
_entity_poly.pdbx_strand_id
1 'polypeptide(L)'
;MTVGDLTLADGFSALNRGDLATAGEACKQALARDPQHIPAHFLVGLVALEGKQRPVAHEAFKSVIKLDRNHAAAWAHIAKLNVGEGRIIAAESALKEVRRIQPNDPVVIELAGTVLNSLGEYEAAELFFERAQQLMPDNPSVLMNLGNVRVFLGKIDDAVHLFKRAIALEPSSAQCHWGLANSQKASDKTHITQMQLLIDSRRQTKRALGFLHYAIGKESEDLGEWQEAFKAFSAGAAARRDTVEFDESEEVAMFETIKSTYTTAWLANCPRGADDSAPIFVLGQPRTGTTLIERVITSHSQVHSAGELQQFGLAVRRAISHKNPKRFSKELFAAAATSNPADIGRMYLRSTTKQRGKQPFFVDKLPVNYLNIPLILAALPKAKIVHLVRGPMDACFASFKQLFADAYLHSYDQAD
;
A
#
# COMPACT_ATOMS: atom_id res chain seq x y z
N MET A 1 -7.10 16.11 -40.97
CA MET A 1 -5.76 16.62 -40.56
C MET A 1 -4.81 15.44 -40.66
N THR A 2 -3.86 15.46 -41.59
CA THR A 2 -2.79 14.47 -41.66
C THR A 2 -1.97 14.59 -40.38
N VAL A 3 -1.96 13.53 -39.58
CA VAL A 3 -1.10 13.45 -38.39
C VAL A 3 0.34 13.58 -38.89
N GLY A 4 1.00 14.68 -38.55
CA GLY A 4 2.41 14.91 -38.91
C GLY A 4 3.29 13.79 -38.38
N ASP A 5 4.49 13.69 -38.90
CA ASP A 5 5.50 12.69 -38.54
C ASP A 5 5.98 12.99 -37.10
N LEU A 6 5.41 12.26 -36.11
CA LEU A 6 5.73 12.46 -34.68
C LEU A 6 7.05 11.78 -34.34
N THR A 7 7.91 12.50 -33.64
CA THR A 7 9.11 11.92 -33.03
C THR A 7 8.80 11.27 -31.68
N LEU A 8 9.68 10.39 -31.21
CA LEU A 8 9.53 9.82 -29.88
C LEU A 8 9.66 10.86 -28.76
N ALA A 9 10.46 11.93 -28.98
CA ALA A 9 10.57 13.07 -28.06
C ALA A 9 9.22 13.82 -27.92
N ASP A 10 8.47 13.96 -29.03
CA ASP A 10 7.12 14.52 -29.02
C ASP A 10 6.19 13.62 -28.20
N GLY A 11 6.35 12.31 -28.29
CA GLY A 11 5.61 11.33 -27.50
C GLY A 11 5.85 11.46 -25.99
N PHE A 12 7.09 11.56 -25.54
CA PHE A 12 7.41 11.81 -24.13
C PHE A 12 6.90 13.18 -23.66
N SER A 13 7.02 14.20 -24.49
CA SER A 13 6.50 15.53 -24.18
C SER A 13 4.96 15.53 -24.06
N ALA A 14 4.28 14.79 -24.93
CA ALA A 14 2.82 14.62 -24.89
C ALA A 14 2.39 13.88 -23.60
N LEU A 15 3.10 12.80 -23.24
CA LEU A 15 2.86 12.06 -21.99
C LEU A 15 2.97 12.99 -20.77
N ASN A 16 4.01 13.82 -20.70
CA ASN A 16 4.20 14.77 -19.60
C ASN A 16 3.08 15.83 -19.50
N ARG A 17 2.38 16.11 -20.60
CA ARG A 17 1.19 16.98 -20.62
C ARG A 17 -0.12 16.23 -20.40
N GLY A 18 -0.10 14.91 -20.23
CA GLY A 18 -1.28 14.05 -20.11
C GLY A 18 -1.99 13.76 -21.44
N ASP A 19 -1.40 14.11 -22.59
CA ASP A 19 -1.94 13.82 -23.91
C ASP A 19 -1.55 12.39 -24.34
N LEU A 20 -2.33 11.43 -23.84
CA LEU A 20 -2.08 10.00 -24.08
C LEU A 20 -2.33 9.60 -25.54
N ALA A 21 -3.19 10.33 -26.25
CA ALA A 21 -3.49 10.05 -27.66
C ALA A 21 -2.28 10.33 -28.55
N THR A 22 -1.72 11.53 -28.43
CA THR A 22 -0.49 11.92 -29.17
C THR A 22 0.69 11.06 -28.76
N ALA A 23 0.87 10.77 -27.46
CA ALA A 23 1.94 9.89 -27.00
C ALA A 23 1.81 8.46 -27.59
N GLY A 24 0.60 7.91 -27.64
CA GLY A 24 0.32 6.61 -28.22
C GLY A 24 0.58 6.56 -29.74
N GLU A 25 0.24 7.64 -30.46
CA GLU A 25 0.48 7.73 -31.90
C GLU A 25 1.99 7.81 -32.21
N ALA A 26 2.76 8.58 -31.44
CA ALA A 26 4.22 8.61 -31.56
C ALA A 26 4.85 7.22 -31.34
N CYS A 27 4.34 6.45 -30.37
CA CYS A 27 4.76 5.07 -30.15
C CYS A 27 4.50 4.17 -31.36
N LYS A 28 3.29 4.24 -31.94
CA LYS A 28 2.92 3.45 -33.12
C LYS A 28 3.82 3.75 -34.30
N GLN A 29 4.08 5.03 -34.60
CA GLN A 29 4.94 5.44 -35.69
C GLN A 29 6.38 4.97 -35.47
N ALA A 30 6.92 5.08 -34.24
CA ALA A 30 8.25 4.60 -33.92
C ALA A 30 8.38 3.08 -34.10
N LEU A 31 7.42 2.30 -33.58
CA LEU A 31 7.42 0.84 -33.68
C LEU A 31 7.11 0.31 -35.07
N ALA A 32 6.39 1.07 -35.90
CA ALA A 32 6.18 0.74 -37.33
C ALA A 32 7.49 0.84 -38.13
N ARG A 33 8.38 1.77 -37.77
CA ARG A 33 9.71 1.95 -38.38
C ARG A 33 10.72 0.93 -37.84
N ASP A 34 10.72 0.71 -36.56
CA ASP A 34 11.61 -0.23 -35.85
C ASP A 34 10.83 -0.97 -34.74
N PRO A 35 10.40 -2.22 -35.02
CA PRO A 35 9.69 -3.04 -34.03
C PRO A 35 10.51 -3.40 -32.79
N GLN A 36 11.85 -3.21 -32.81
CA GLN A 36 12.73 -3.46 -31.67
C GLN A 36 13.18 -2.19 -30.95
N HIS A 37 12.55 -1.04 -31.23
CA HIS A 37 12.92 0.26 -30.66
C HIS A 37 12.62 0.32 -29.16
N ILE A 38 13.64 0.09 -28.34
CA ILE A 38 13.54 -0.01 -26.86
C ILE A 38 12.82 1.20 -26.23
N PRO A 39 13.22 2.47 -26.53
CA PRO A 39 12.54 3.64 -25.96
C PRO A 39 11.05 3.74 -26.33
N ALA A 40 10.65 3.25 -27.52
CA ALA A 40 9.24 3.26 -27.91
C ALA A 40 8.43 2.23 -27.10
N HIS A 41 8.94 1.01 -26.90
CA HIS A 41 8.32 0.03 -26.01
C HIS A 41 8.21 0.56 -24.57
N PHE A 42 9.24 1.26 -24.09
CA PHE A 42 9.22 1.85 -22.76
C PHE A 42 8.13 2.95 -22.64
N LEU A 43 8.03 3.82 -23.65
CA LEU A 43 6.97 4.84 -23.71
C LEU A 43 5.57 4.21 -23.79
N VAL A 44 5.37 3.14 -24.56
CA VAL A 44 4.10 2.37 -24.57
C VAL A 44 3.74 1.94 -23.14
N GLY A 45 4.72 1.43 -22.37
CA GLY A 45 4.52 1.02 -20.98
C GLY A 45 4.07 2.18 -20.09
N LEU A 46 4.70 3.36 -20.23
CA LEU A 46 4.34 4.55 -19.46
C LEU A 46 2.94 5.09 -19.84
N VAL A 47 2.63 5.19 -21.14
CA VAL A 47 1.30 5.61 -21.64
C VAL A 47 0.21 4.67 -21.15
N ALA A 48 0.47 3.36 -21.18
CA ALA A 48 -0.47 2.36 -20.68
C ALA A 48 -0.67 2.45 -19.16
N LEU A 49 0.36 2.81 -18.38
CA LEU A 49 0.23 3.07 -16.93
C LEU A 49 -0.69 4.26 -16.66
N GLU A 50 -0.47 5.38 -17.32
CA GLU A 50 -1.32 6.57 -17.20
C GLU A 50 -2.76 6.29 -17.65
N GLY A 51 -2.92 5.50 -18.70
CA GLY A 51 -4.23 5.02 -19.19
C GLY A 51 -4.85 3.90 -18.33
N LYS A 52 -4.26 3.56 -17.18
CA LYS A 52 -4.70 2.47 -16.27
C LYS A 52 -4.79 1.10 -16.93
N GLN A 53 -4.08 0.88 -18.02
CA GLN A 53 -4.04 -0.37 -18.79
C GLN A 53 -2.89 -1.27 -18.31
N ARG A 54 -2.94 -1.72 -17.06
CA ARG A 54 -1.87 -2.49 -16.40
C ARG A 54 -1.35 -3.69 -17.20
N PRO A 55 -2.20 -4.54 -17.83
CA PRO A 55 -1.70 -5.66 -18.64
C PRO A 55 -0.85 -5.22 -19.83
N VAL A 56 -1.26 -4.15 -20.52
CA VAL A 56 -0.52 -3.59 -21.66
C VAL A 56 0.82 -3.03 -21.19
N ALA A 57 0.84 -2.28 -20.10
CA ALA A 57 2.06 -1.75 -19.49
C ALA A 57 3.04 -2.89 -19.14
N HIS A 58 2.55 -3.96 -18.53
CA HIS A 58 3.37 -5.10 -18.14
C HIS A 58 4.03 -5.78 -19.33
N GLU A 59 3.29 -6.04 -20.43
CA GLU A 59 3.85 -6.63 -21.64
C GLU A 59 4.82 -5.69 -22.36
N ALA A 60 4.55 -4.38 -22.39
CA ALA A 60 5.46 -3.40 -22.94
C ALA A 60 6.81 -3.37 -22.20
N PHE A 61 6.80 -3.31 -20.86
CA PHE A 61 8.04 -3.37 -20.08
C PHE A 61 8.75 -4.73 -20.20
N LYS A 62 8.02 -5.83 -20.35
CA LYS A 62 8.62 -7.14 -20.68
C LYS A 62 9.34 -7.13 -22.03
N SER A 63 8.77 -6.47 -23.04
CA SER A 63 9.44 -6.30 -24.32
C SER A 63 10.75 -5.53 -24.17
N VAL A 64 10.74 -4.45 -23.35
CA VAL A 64 11.97 -3.69 -23.05
C VAL A 64 13.04 -4.60 -22.45
N ILE A 65 12.74 -5.35 -21.37
CA ILE A 65 13.76 -6.19 -20.69
C ILE A 65 14.20 -7.41 -21.52
N LYS A 66 13.39 -7.82 -22.50
CA LYS A 66 13.77 -8.85 -23.48
C LYS A 66 14.81 -8.31 -24.46
N LEU A 67 14.68 -7.06 -24.87
CA LEU A 67 15.60 -6.38 -25.79
C LEU A 67 16.84 -5.85 -25.06
N ASP A 68 16.66 -5.29 -23.87
CA ASP A 68 17.74 -4.82 -23.00
C ASP A 68 17.52 -5.29 -21.55
N ARG A 69 18.22 -6.33 -21.15
CA ARG A 69 18.16 -6.89 -19.79
C ARG A 69 18.68 -5.94 -18.72
N ASN A 70 19.46 -4.93 -19.08
CA ASN A 70 20.00 -3.95 -18.15
C ASN A 70 19.15 -2.68 -18.03
N HIS A 71 17.94 -2.66 -18.58
CA HIS A 71 17.03 -1.52 -18.48
C HIS A 71 16.38 -1.43 -17.10
N ALA A 72 17.05 -0.81 -16.13
CA ALA A 72 16.65 -0.76 -14.73
C ALA A 72 15.24 -0.17 -14.52
N ALA A 73 14.88 0.90 -15.28
CA ALA A 73 13.56 1.52 -15.17
C ALA A 73 12.42 0.53 -15.51
N ALA A 74 12.59 -0.28 -16.55
CA ALA A 74 11.58 -1.28 -16.92
C ALA A 74 11.44 -2.35 -15.82
N TRP A 75 12.53 -2.80 -15.22
CA TRP A 75 12.49 -3.70 -14.08
C TRP A 75 11.79 -3.09 -12.87
N ALA A 76 12.04 -1.80 -12.56
CA ALA A 76 11.38 -1.10 -11.46
C ALA A 76 9.86 -0.98 -11.69
N HIS A 77 9.43 -0.66 -12.92
CA HIS A 77 8.01 -0.62 -13.27
C HIS A 77 7.35 -2.00 -13.22
N ILE A 78 8.03 -3.06 -13.69
CA ILE A 78 7.56 -4.45 -13.56
C ILE A 78 7.39 -4.82 -12.08
N ALA A 79 8.35 -4.44 -11.23
CA ALA A 79 8.25 -4.67 -9.79
C ALA A 79 7.02 -3.96 -9.19
N LYS A 80 6.80 -2.67 -9.52
CA LYS A 80 5.64 -1.89 -9.07
C LYS A 80 4.31 -2.53 -9.50
N LEU A 81 4.20 -2.94 -10.77
CA LEU A 81 3.02 -3.62 -11.30
C LEU A 81 2.75 -4.93 -10.56
N ASN A 82 3.80 -5.74 -10.35
CA ASN A 82 3.69 -7.01 -9.63
C ASN A 82 3.21 -6.82 -8.18
N VAL A 83 3.70 -5.80 -7.46
CA VAL A 83 3.19 -5.47 -6.11
C VAL A 83 1.71 -5.12 -6.18
N GLY A 84 1.30 -4.25 -7.11
CA GLY A 84 -0.10 -3.86 -7.27
C GLY A 84 -1.04 -5.02 -7.63
N GLU A 85 -0.51 -6.13 -8.14
CA GLU A 85 -1.24 -7.36 -8.45
C GLU A 85 -1.03 -8.46 -7.39
N GLY A 86 -0.35 -8.16 -6.30
CA GLY A 86 -0.06 -9.12 -5.23
C GLY A 86 0.93 -10.23 -5.61
N ARG A 87 1.68 -10.07 -6.71
CA ARG A 87 2.69 -11.02 -7.17
C ARG A 87 4.05 -10.75 -6.51
N ILE A 88 4.12 -10.93 -5.19
CA ILE A 88 5.26 -10.51 -4.35
C ILE A 88 6.58 -11.14 -4.82
N ILE A 89 6.61 -12.47 -5.07
CA ILE A 89 7.83 -13.17 -5.52
C ILE A 89 8.34 -12.59 -6.86
N ALA A 90 7.43 -12.27 -7.79
CA ALA A 90 7.80 -11.67 -9.06
C ALA A 90 8.32 -10.23 -8.89
N ALA A 91 7.74 -9.47 -7.95
CA ALA A 91 8.21 -8.14 -7.60
C ALA A 91 9.63 -8.19 -6.99
N GLU A 92 9.87 -9.07 -6.03
CA GLU A 92 11.22 -9.30 -5.45
C GLU A 92 12.25 -9.70 -6.52
N SER A 93 11.85 -10.57 -7.45
CA SER A 93 12.73 -10.99 -8.55
C SER A 93 13.10 -9.82 -9.46
N ALA A 94 12.16 -8.95 -9.78
CA ALA A 94 12.42 -7.75 -10.56
C ALA A 94 13.31 -6.74 -9.81
N LEU A 95 13.07 -6.53 -8.51
CA LEU A 95 13.92 -5.69 -7.67
C LEU A 95 15.36 -6.23 -7.55
N LYS A 96 15.54 -7.55 -7.55
CA LYS A 96 16.87 -8.16 -7.58
C LYS A 96 17.66 -7.73 -8.84
N GLU A 97 16.99 -7.63 -10.00
CA GLU A 97 17.62 -7.14 -11.22
C GLU A 97 17.93 -5.63 -11.11
N VAL A 98 17.04 -4.81 -10.53
CA VAL A 98 17.34 -3.39 -10.26
C VAL A 98 18.58 -3.24 -9.38
N ARG A 99 18.68 -4.03 -8.29
CA ARG A 99 19.86 -4.03 -7.41
C ARG A 99 21.13 -4.49 -8.13
N ARG A 100 21.04 -5.47 -9.04
CA ARG A 100 22.18 -5.94 -9.86
C ARG A 100 22.69 -4.87 -10.81
N ILE A 101 21.78 -4.14 -11.43
CA ILE A 101 22.11 -3.10 -12.43
C ILE A 101 22.70 -1.85 -11.76
N GLN A 102 22.33 -1.55 -10.51
CA GLN A 102 22.74 -0.38 -9.74
C GLN A 102 22.53 0.95 -10.50
N PRO A 103 21.27 1.31 -10.83
CA PRO A 103 21.00 2.51 -11.61
C PRO A 103 21.51 3.77 -10.91
N ASN A 104 21.92 4.76 -11.72
CA ASN A 104 22.27 6.10 -11.25
C ASN A 104 21.14 7.12 -11.50
N ASP A 105 20.07 6.72 -12.19
CA ASP A 105 18.89 7.56 -12.38
C ASP A 105 18.10 7.66 -11.06
N PRO A 106 18.00 8.86 -10.47
CA PRO A 106 17.33 9.04 -9.19
C PRO A 106 15.84 8.70 -9.22
N VAL A 107 15.16 8.87 -10.36
CA VAL A 107 13.73 8.49 -10.51
C VAL A 107 13.56 6.97 -10.42
N VAL A 108 14.47 6.22 -11.02
CA VAL A 108 14.48 4.75 -10.95
C VAL A 108 14.79 4.27 -9.54
N ILE A 109 15.73 4.93 -8.86
CA ILE A 109 16.11 4.63 -7.48
C ILE A 109 14.93 4.91 -6.54
N GLU A 110 14.27 6.06 -6.66
CA GLU A 110 13.07 6.41 -5.88
C GLU A 110 11.93 5.41 -6.11
N LEU A 111 11.68 5.04 -7.37
CA LEU A 111 10.66 4.05 -7.73
C LEU A 111 10.95 2.69 -7.07
N ALA A 112 12.20 2.23 -7.11
CA ALA A 112 12.60 0.99 -6.46
C ALA A 112 12.43 1.06 -4.92
N GLY A 113 12.79 2.19 -4.30
CA GLY A 113 12.56 2.46 -2.88
C GLY A 113 11.08 2.39 -2.52
N THR A 114 10.21 2.99 -3.34
CA THR A 114 8.75 2.94 -3.17
C THR A 114 8.21 1.50 -3.22
N VAL A 115 8.72 0.69 -4.13
CA VAL A 115 8.32 -0.72 -4.24
C VAL A 115 8.78 -1.51 -3.01
N LEU A 116 10.02 -1.30 -2.53
CA LEU A 116 10.54 -1.93 -1.32
C LEU A 116 9.72 -1.55 -0.09
N ASN A 117 9.38 -0.26 0.06
CA ASN A 117 8.49 0.22 1.12
C ASN A 117 7.12 -0.48 1.08
N SER A 118 6.54 -0.65 -0.12
CA SER A 118 5.27 -1.36 -0.29
C SER A 118 5.35 -2.85 0.04
N LEU A 119 6.54 -3.45 0.01
CA LEU A 119 6.82 -4.83 0.41
C LEU A 119 7.13 -4.96 1.91
N GLY A 120 7.23 -3.84 2.64
CA GLY A 120 7.64 -3.81 4.05
C GLY A 120 9.15 -3.99 4.27
N GLU A 121 9.95 -3.93 3.20
CA GLU A 121 11.43 -3.99 3.29
C GLU A 121 11.98 -2.59 3.61
N TYR A 122 11.67 -2.06 4.80
CA TYR A 122 11.92 -0.66 5.16
C TYR A 122 13.40 -0.29 5.20
N GLU A 123 14.27 -1.16 5.73
CA GLU A 123 15.72 -0.92 5.78
C GLU A 123 16.31 -0.85 4.36
N ALA A 124 15.85 -1.71 3.47
CA ALA A 124 16.28 -1.68 2.08
C ALA A 124 15.72 -0.45 1.34
N ALA A 125 14.48 -0.07 1.62
CA ALA A 125 13.87 1.15 1.06
C ALA A 125 14.62 2.41 1.52
N GLU A 126 15.03 2.49 2.79
CA GLU A 126 15.82 3.60 3.33
C GLU A 126 17.09 3.83 2.51
N LEU A 127 17.87 2.77 2.26
CA LEU A 127 19.10 2.86 1.47
C LEU A 127 18.88 3.43 0.05
N PHE A 128 17.77 3.02 -0.59
CA PHE A 128 17.41 3.55 -1.90
C PHE A 128 17.01 5.03 -1.82
N PHE A 129 16.19 5.42 -0.85
CA PHE A 129 15.79 6.81 -0.69
C PHE A 129 16.95 7.73 -0.25
N GLU A 130 17.87 7.25 0.60
CA GLU A 130 19.09 7.99 0.94
C GLU A 130 19.96 8.26 -0.29
N ARG A 131 20.12 7.25 -1.17
CA ARG A 131 20.82 7.43 -2.43
C ARG A 131 20.09 8.40 -3.37
N ALA A 132 18.76 8.31 -3.46
CA ALA A 132 17.96 9.27 -4.22
C ALA A 132 18.13 10.69 -3.67
N GLN A 133 18.14 10.86 -2.34
CA GLN A 133 18.37 12.15 -1.68
C GLN A 133 19.77 12.72 -1.97
N GLN A 134 20.81 11.88 -2.03
CA GLN A 134 22.16 12.33 -2.41
C GLN A 134 22.20 12.90 -3.83
N LEU A 135 21.43 12.33 -4.75
CA LEU A 135 21.34 12.75 -6.16
C LEU A 135 20.38 13.93 -6.36
N MET A 136 19.33 13.99 -5.56
CA MET A 136 18.29 15.04 -5.59
C MET A 136 18.03 15.58 -4.17
N PRO A 137 18.97 16.34 -3.59
CA PRO A 137 18.90 16.74 -2.18
C PRO A 137 17.67 17.59 -1.83
N ASP A 138 17.16 18.36 -2.77
CA ASP A 138 16.02 19.28 -2.58
C ASP A 138 14.76 18.82 -3.30
N ASN A 139 14.59 17.51 -3.51
CA ASN A 139 13.36 16.94 -4.05
C ASN A 139 12.37 16.61 -2.91
N PRO A 140 11.20 17.31 -2.83
CA PRO A 140 10.24 17.11 -1.75
C PRO A 140 9.68 15.68 -1.68
N SER A 141 9.47 15.03 -2.84
CA SER A 141 8.97 13.65 -2.91
C SER A 141 9.94 12.66 -2.26
N VAL A 142 11.23 12.79 -2.59
CA VAL A 142 12.28 11.94 -2.01
C VAL A 142 12.38 12.14 -0.50
N LEU A 143 12.37 13.41 -0.05
CA LEU A 143 12.42 13.75 1.38
C LEU A 143 11.19 13.17 2.12
N MET A 144 10.01 13.29 1.55
CA MET A 144 8.77 12.74 2.09
C MET A 144 8.83 11.21 2.19
N ASN A 145 9.26 10.54 1.12
CA ASN A 145 9.35 9.09 1.08
C ASN A 145 10.37 8.55 2.10
N LEU A 146 11.52 9.22 2.21
CA LEU A 146 12.52 8.88 3.23
C LEU A 146 11.99 9.14 4.64
N GLY A 147 11.29 10.25 4.87
CA GLY A 147 10.63 10.56 6.13
C GLY A 147 9.64 9.47 6.54
N ASN A 148 8.77 9.05 5.61
CA ASN A 148 7.81 7.97 5.85
C ASN A 148 8.50 6.65 6.26
N VAL A 149 9.55 6.25 5.57
CA VAL A 149 10.30 5.03 5.91
C VAL A 149 10.97 5.16 7.28
N ARG A 150 11.54 6.33 7.61
CA ARG A 150 12.16 6.57 8.92
C ARG A 150 11.15 6.51 10.08
N VAL A 151 9.89 6.92 9.85
CA VAL A 151 8.81 6.70 10.83
C VAL A 151 8.62 5.21 11.10
N PHE A 152 8.56 4.36 10.06
CA PHE A 152 8.43 2.90 10.22
C PHE A 152 9.62 2.28 10.93
N LEU A 153 10.81 2.82 10.73
CA LEU A 153 12.05 2.37 11.39
C LEU A 153 12.23 2.94 12.81
N GLY A 154 11.29 3.78 13.29
CA GLY A 154 11.36 4.42 14.61
C GLY A 154 12.34 5.59 14.69
N LYS A 155 12.91 6.06 13.58
CA LYS A 155 13.82 7.21 13.50
C LYS A 155 13.02 8.52 13.40
N ILE A 156 12.22 8.80 14.44
CA ILE A 156 11.18 9.84 14.40
C ILE A 156 11.76 11.25 14.24
N ASP A 157 12.82 11.60 14.96
CA ASP A 157 13.43 12.93 14.89
C ASP A 157 13.96 13.23 13.49
N ASP A 158 14.60 12.25 12.86
CA ASP A 158 15.07 12.36 11.48
C ASP A 158 13.90 12.55 10.49
N ALA A 159 12.80 11.81 10.70
CA ALA A 159 11.60 11.95 9.87
C ALA A 159 10.99 13.36 9.98
N VAL A 160 10.89 13.90 11.20
CA VAL A 160 10.42 15.27 11.45
C VAL A 160 11.28 16.30 10.71
N HIS A 161 12.60 16.14 10.74
CA HIS A 161 13.53 17.02 9.99
C HIS A 161 13.27 16.97 8.48
N LEU A 162 13.07 15.78 7.93
CA LEU A 162 12.82 15.58 6.50
C LEU A 162 11.47 16.19 6.08
N PHE A 163 10.40 15.98 6.86
CA PHE A 163 9.11 16.57 6.57
C PHE A 163 9.15 18.10 6.63
N LYS A 164 9.80 18.70 7.64
CA LYS A 164 9.98 20.16 7.73
C LYS A 164 10.72 20.71 6.52
N ARG A 165 11.79 20.04 6.08
CA ARG A 165 12.54 20.43 4.89
C ARG A 165 11.68 20.29 3.62
N ALA A 166 10.92 19.21 3.47
CA ALA A 166 10.03 19.01 2.34
C ALA A 166 8.94 20.10 2.28
N ILE A 167 8.34 20.49 3.42
CA ILE A 167 7.37 21.58 3.53
C ILE A 167 8.01 22.94 3.17
N ALA A 168 9.25 23.18 3.58
CA ALA A 168 9.94 24.42 3.22
C ALA A 168 10.16 24.55 1.70
N LEU A 169 10.40 23.43 1.00
CA LEU A 169 10.57 23.38 -0.45
C LEU A 169 9.24 23.41 -1.21
N GLU A 170 8.24 22.72 -0.70
CA GLU A 170 6.89 22.62 -1.27
C GLU A 170 5.83 22.83 -0.18
N PRO A 171 5.53 24.11 0.17
CA PRO A 171 4.59 24.42 1.25
C PRO A 171 3.16 23.91 1.00
N SER A 172 2.81 23.61 -0.24
CA SER A 172 1.46 23.10 -0.61
C SER A 172 1.29 21.59 -0.45
N SER A 173 2.35 20.85 -0.10
CA SER A 173 2.34 19.38 0.01
C SER A 173 1.56 18.91 1.24
N ALA A 174 0.26 18.64 1.06
CA ALA A 174 -0.63 18.15 2.12
C ALA A 174 -0.13 16.85 2.78
N GLN A 175 0.53 15.98 2.02
CA GLN A 175 1.08 14.73 2.53
C GLN A 175 2.27 14.96 3.48
N CYS A 176 3.12 15.97 3.20
CA CYS A 176 4.23 16.33 4.09
C CYS A 176 3.71 16.93 5.41
N HIS A 177 2.68 17.78 5.34
CA HIS A 177 2.01 18.31 6.55
C HIS A 177 1.41 17.18 7.40
N TRP A 178 0.73 16.24 6.76
CA TRP A 178 0.18 15.07 7.46
C TRP A 178 1.28 14.18 8.07
N GLY A 179 2.37 13.93 7.34
CA GLY A 179 3.53 13.20 7.83
C GLY A 179 4.15 13.86 9.04
N LEU A 180 4.35 15.19 9.00
CA LEU A 180 4.87 15.97 10.12
C LEU A 180 3.95 15.91 11.34
N ALA A 181 2.64 16.17 11.16
CA ALA A 181 1.66 16.15 12.23
C ALA A 181 1.61 14.79 12.96
N ASN A 182 1.73 13.67 12.23
CA ASN A 182 1.73 12.33 12.83
C ASN A 182 3.07 11.92 13.44
N SER A 183 4.16 12.65 13.15
CA SER A 183 5.50 12.31 13.64
C SER A 183 5.93 13.10 14.88
N GLN A 184 5.22 14.17 15.25
CA GLN A 184 5.52 14.98 16.43
C GLN A 184 4.23 15.36 17.17
N LYS A 185 4.37 15.70 18.47
CA LYS A 185 3.28 16.28 19.24
C LYS A 185 3.25 17.79 19.00
N ALA A 186 2.09 18.36 18.68
CA ALA A 186 1.93 19.79 18.55
C ALA A 186 2.09 20.48 19.92
N SER A 187 2.81 21.61 19.95
CA SER A 187 2.99 22.47 21.13
C SER A 187 2.26 23.80 21.02
N ASP A 188 1.89 24.20 19.80
CA ASP A 188 1.19 25.43 19.50
C ASP A 188 0.39 25.31 18.18
N LYS A 189 -0.28 26.41 17.77
CA LYS A 189 -1.13 26.46 16.57
C LYS A 189 -0.41 26.88 15.28
N THR A 190 0.88 27.09 15.30
CA THR A 190 1.62 27.64 14.16
C THR A 190 1.43 26.78 12.91
N HIS A 191 1.60 25.46 13.03
CA HIS A 191 1.45 24.53 11.91
C HIS A 191 -0.02 24.36 11.49
N ILE A 192 -0.97 24.37 12.45
CA ILE A 192 -2.40 24.38 12.17
C ILE A 192 -2.76 25.61 11.29
N THR A 193 -2.25 26.79 11.66
CA THR A 193 -2.50 28.03 10.88
C THR A 193 -1.95 27.93 9.46
N GLN A 194 -0.76 27.35 9.27
CA GLN A 194 -0.20 27.11 7.92
C GLN A 194 -1.12 26.21 7.09
N MET A 195 -1.59 25.11 7.64
CA MET A 195 -2.51 24.19 6.96
C MET A 195 -3.86 24.83 6.67
N GLN A 196 -4.38 25.67 7.58
CA GLN A 196 -5.64 26.39 7.38
C GLN A 196 -5.55 27.37 6.21
N LEU A 197 -4.44 28.11 6.07
CA LEU A 197 -4.19 28.99 4.93
C LEU A 197 -4.19 28.23 3.59
N LEU A 198 -3.66 27.01 3.57
CA LEU A 198 -3.71 26.16 2.37
C LEU A 198 -5.15 25.77 2.01
N ILE A 199 -5.97 25.43 3.00
CA ILE A 199 -7.39 25.11 2.82
C ILE A 199 -8.15 26.34 2.30
N ASP A 200 -7.94 27.49 2.93
CA ASP A 200 -8.63 28.75 2.59
C ASP A 200 -8.28 29.25 1.18
N SER A 201 -7.12 28.87 0.65
CA SER A 201 -6.71 29.17 -0.72
C SER A 201 -7.64 28.58 -1.79
N ARG A 202 -8.44 27.56 -1.44
CA ARG A 202 -9.35 26.79 -2.31
C ARG A 202 -8.69 26.19 -3.55
N ARG A 203 -7.38 25.97 -3.52
CA ARG A 203 -6.61 25.38 -4.61
C ARG A 203 -6.32 23.90 -4.40
N GLN A 204 -6.71 23.34 -3.25
CA GLN A 204 -6.44 21.97 -2.87
C GLN A 204 -7.44 21.01 -3.50
N THR A 205 -6.95 19.84 -3.91
CA THR A 205 -7.81 18.72 -4.32
C THR A 205 -8.53 18.14 -3.10
N LYS A 206 -9.66 17.45 -3.30
CA LYS A 206 -10.37 16.75 -2.21
C LYS A 206 -9.45 15.78 -1.45
N ARG A 207 -8.56 15.08 -2.15
CA ARG A 207 -7.57 14.20 -1.52
C ARG A 207 -6.60 14.98 -0.62
N ALA A 208 -6.10 16.12 -1.08
CA ALA A 208 -5.22 16.98 -0.28
C ALA A 208 -5.96 17.56 0.94
N LEU A 209 -7.22 17.97 0.78
CA LEU A 209 -8.05 18.41 1.91
C LEU A 209 -8.19 17.32 2.97
N GLY A 210 -8.37 16.06 2.58
CA GLY A 210 -8.36 14.93 3.51
C GLY A 210 -7.09 14.90 4.37
N PHE A 211 -5.91 14.95 3.77
CA PHE A 211 -4.64 14.98 4.51
C PHE A 211 -4.54 16.18 5.47
N LEU A 212 -4.85 17.38 5.00
CA LEU A 212 -4.75 18.61 5.80
C LEU A 212 -5.72 18.59 6.99
N HIS A 213 -6.97 18.22 6.78
CA HIS A 213 -7.96 18.16 7.85
C HIS A 213 -7.63 17.09 8.90
N TYR A 214 -7.17 15.91 8.50
CA TYR A 214 -6.71 14.89 9.46
C TYR A 214 -5.48 15.34 10.24
N ALA A 215 -4.56 16.08 9.61
CA ALA A 215 -3.40 16.66 10.29
C ALA A 215 -3.82 17.72 11.31
N ILE A 216 -4.72 18.64 10.94
CA ILE A 216 -5.30 19.63 11.86
C ILE A 216 -6.03 18.95 13.01
N GLY A 217 -6.84 17.93 12.73
CA GLY A 217 -7.55 17.18 13.76
C GLY A 217 -6.61 16.57 14.78
N LYS A 218 -5.51 15.94 14.30
CA LYS A 218 -4.50 15.34 15.19
C LYS A 218 -3.78 16.39 16.04
N GLU A 219 -3.36 17.50 15.45
CA GLU A 219 -2.67 18.55 16.22
C GLU A 219 -3.60 19.29 17.18
N SER A 220 -4.87 19.51 16.82
CA SER A 220 -5.88 20.04 17.74
C SER A 220 -6.14 19.09 18.91
N GLU A 221 -6.15 17.77 18.67
CA GLU A 221 -6.22 16.76 19.75
C GLU A 221 -5.00 16.83 20.68
N ASP A 222 -3.79 16.99 20.14
CA ASP A 222 -2.55 17.18 20.92
C ASP A 222 -2.61 18.38 21.87
N LEU A 223 -3.28 19.45 21.43
CA LEU A 223 -3.47 20.70 22.20
C LEU A 223 -4.67 20.64 23.15
N GLY A 224 -5.44 19.54 23.16
CA GLY A 224 -6.62 19.38 24.01
C GLY A 224 -7.87 20.12 23.49
N GLU A 225 -7.85 20.54 22.22
CA GLU A 225 -8.96 21.27 21.57
C GLU A 225 -9.93 20.28 20.92
N TRP A 226 -10.62 19.51 21.73
CA TRP A 226 -11.43 18.34 21.31
C TRP A 226 -12.52 18.67 20.30
N GLN A 227 -13.19 19.84 20.42
CA GLN A 227 -14.23 20.24 19.50
C GLN A 227 -13.67 20.56 18.12
N GLU A 228 -12.55 21.30 18.07
CA GLU A 228 -11.89 21.66 16.81
C GLU A 228 -11.27 20.40 16.17
N ALA A 229 -10.70 19.51 16.97
CA ALA A 229 -10.22 18.21 16.51
C ALA A 229 -11.34 17.40 15.81
N PHE A 230 -12.50 17.29 16.47
CA PHE A 230 -13.64 16.55 15.91
C PHE A 230 -14.17 17.18 14.61
N LYS A 231 -14.30 18.51 14.55
CA LYS A 231 -14.69 19.22 13.32
C LYS A 231 -13.70 18.94 12.18
N ALA A 232 -12.41 18.99 12.49
CA ALA A 232 -11.38 18.75 11.48
C ALA A 232 -11.39 17.29 11.01
N PHE A 233 -11.49 16.30 11.90
CA PHE A 233 -11.65 14.89 11.50
C PHE A 233 -12.90 14.67 10.65
N SER A 234 -14.03 15.29 11.01
CA SER A 234 -15.28 15.19 10.24
C SER A 234 -15.13 15.79 8.84
N ALA A 235 -14.49 16.95 8.70
CA ALA A 235 -14.20 17.55 7.40
C ALA A 235 -13.22 16.69 6.57
N GLY A 236 -12.21 16.12 7.22
CA GLY A 236 -11.26 15.22 6.57
C GLY A 236 -11.91 13.95 6.07
N ALA A 237 -12.78 13.35 6.88
CA ALA A 237 -13.55 12.16 6.53
C ALA A 237 -14.46 12.43 5.33
N ALA A 238 -15.23 13.53 5.34
CA ALA A 238 -16.07 13.94 4.21
C ALA A 238 -15.25 14.15 2.94
N ALA A 239 -14.11 14.86 3.03
CA ALA A 239 -13.23 15.08 1.88
C ALA A 239 -12.65 13.74 1.34
N ARG A 240 -12.34 12.80 2.21
CA ARG A 240 -11.87 11.46 1.81
C ARG A 240 -12.98 10.62 1.22
N ARG A 241 -14.19 10.64 1.81
CA ARG A 241 -15.37 9.93 1.31
C ARG A 241 -15.68 10.28 -0.14
N ASP A 242 -15.57 11.56 -0.49
CA ASP A 242 -15.74 12.06 -1.87
C ASP A 242 -14.72 11.53 -2.88
N THR A 243 -13.63 10.91 -2.43
CA THR A 243 -12.55 10.40 -3.29
C THR A 243 -12.51 8.88 -3.38
N VAL A 244 -13.40 8.18 -2.70
CA VAL A 244 -13.46 6.72 -2.66
C VAL A 244 -14.86 6.23 -3.04
N GLU A 245 -14.92 5.07 -3.66
CA GLU A 245 -16.16 4.36 -3.91
C GLU A 245 -16.33 3.32 -2.79
N PHE A 246 -17.40 3.46 -2.02
CA PHE A 246 -17.77 2.53 -0.97
C PHE A 246 -19.26 2.24 -1.05
N ASP A 247 -19.61 0.97 -1.04
CA ASP A 247 -20.99 0.47 -0.99
C ASP A 247 -21.12 -0.43 0.24
N GLU A 248 -21.81 0.09 1.24
CA GLU A 248 -22.07 -0.62 2.50
C GLU A 248 -22.79 -1.95 2.25
N SER A 249 -23.72 -1.98 1.29
CA SER A 249 -24.49 -3.19 0.99
C SER A 249 -23.60 -4.36 0.51
N GLU A 250 -22.51 -4.06 -0.22
CA GLU A 250 -21.52 -5.06 -0.62
C GLU A 250 -20.73 -5.60 0.59
N GLU A 251 -20.38 -4.73 1.55
CA GLU A 251 -19.66 -5.12 2.75
C GLU A 251 -20.55 -5.97 3.66
N VAL A 252 -21.80 -5.57 3.91
CA VAL A 252 -22.80 -6.35 4.65
C VAL A 252 -23.01 -7.71 3.99
N ALA A 253 -23.20 -7.74 2.66
CA ALA A 253 -23.37 -9.00 1.92
C ALA A 253 -22.15 -9.92 2.03
N MET A 254 -20.94 -9.36 2.11
CA MET A 254 -19.71 -10.11 2.35
C MET A 254 -19.72 -10.75 3.75
N PHE A 255 -20.06 -10.00 4.80
CA PHE A 255 -20.17 -10.54 6.15
C PHE A 255 -21.22 -11.64 6.26
N GLU A 256 -22.40 -11.44 5.67
CA GLU A 256 -23.45 -12.48 5.66
C GLU A 256 -23.00 -13.73 4.89
N THR A 257 -22.23 -13.57 3.81
CA THR A 257 -21.62 -14.69 3.09
C THR A 257 -20.62 -15.44 3.98
N ILE A 258 -19.74 -14.74 4.70
CA ILE A 258 -18.80 -15.36 5.62
C ILE A 258 -19.56 -16.14 6.69
N LYS A 259 -20.55 -15.54 7.33
CA LYS A 259 -21.33 -16.11 8.42
C LYS A 259 -22.13 -17.35 7.99
N SER A 260 -22.77 -17.29 6.83
CA SER A 260 -23.60 -18.39 6.33
C SER A 260 -22.79 -19.54 5.73
N THR A 261 -21.62 -19.26 5.15
CA THR A 261 -20.79 -20.25 4.49
C THR A 261 -19.88 -21.00 5.47
N TYR A 262 -19.22 -20.29 6.37
CA TYR A 262 -18.19 -20.86 7.23
C TYR A 262 -18.75 -21.29 8.59
N THR A 263 -19.64 -22.27 8.54
CA THR A 263 -20.27 -22.86 9.75
C THR A 263 -19.34 -23.86 10.44
N THR A 264 -19.70 -24.26 11.66
CA THR A 264 -19.00 -25.35 12.37
C THR A 264 -19.02 -26.65 11.56
N ALA A 265 -20.16 -26.94 10.89
CA ALA A 265 -20.28 -28.09 10.00
C ALA A 265 -19.32 -27.99 8.79
N TRP A 266 -19.19 -26.81 8.19
CA TRP A 266 -18.22 -26.58 7.13
C TRP A 266 -16.79 -26.90 7.61
N LEU A 267 -16.38 -26.34 8.77
CA LEU A 267 -15.04 -26.56 9.32
C LEU A 267 -14.78 -28.03 9.64
N ALA A 268 -15.76 -28.74 10.20
CA ALA A 268 -15.65 -30.17 10.54
C ALA A 268 -15.47 -31.07 9.31
N ASN A 269 -16.02 -30.65 8.15
CA ASN A 269 -15.92 -31.40 6.90
C ASN A 269 -14.74 -30.97 6.00
N CYS A 270 -13.95 -29.95 6.42
CA CYS A 270 -12.80 -29.53 5.65
C CYS A 270 -11.70 -30.61 5.63
N PRO A 271 -11.01 -30.80 4.49
CA PRO A 271 -9.76 -31.55 4.46
C PRO A 271 -8.76 -30.96 5.45
N ARG A 272 -7.91 -31.85 6.02
CA ARG A 272 -6.88 -31.42 6.96
C ARG A 272 -5.93 -30.40 6.32
N GLY A 273 -5.75 -29.23 6.95
CA GLY A 273 -4.83 -28.18 6.54
C GLY A 273 -3.36 -28.54 6.69
N ALA A 274 -2.47 -27.58 6.49
CA ALA A 274 -1.02 -27.73 6.69
C ALA A 274 -0.68 -27.85 8.18
N ASP A 275 0.18 -28.79 8.52
CA ASP A 275 0.57 -29.11 9.90
C ASP A 275 1.78 -28.29 10.34
N ASP A 276 1.53 -27.01 10.72
CA ASP A 276 2.55 -26.10 11.23
C ASP A 276 1.98 -25.30 12.41
N SER A 277 2.68 -25.27 13.53
CA SER A 277 2.28 -24.60 14.77
C SER A 277 3.01 -23.28 14.99
N ALA A 278 3.93 -22.90 14.10
CA ALA A 278 4.75 -21.71 14.24
C ALA A 278 3.95 -20.38 14.10
N PRO A 279 2.92 -20.27 13.23
CA PRO A 279 2.20 -19.02 13.06
C PRO A 279 1.34 -18.65 14.27
N ILE A 280 1.42 -17.37 14.67
CA ILE A 280 0.54 -16.72 15.65
C ILE A 280 -0.10 -15.55 14.93
N PHE A 281 -1.41 -15.61 14.66
CA PHE A 281 -2.13 -14.52 14.05
C PHE A 281 -2.65 -13.56 15.11
N VAL A 282 -2.25 -12.29 15.04
CA VAL A 282 -2.80 -11.19 15.85
C VAL A 282 -3.68 -10.34 14.95
N LEU A 283 -4.97 -10.33 15.22
CA LEU A 283 -5.97 -9.77 14.33
C LEU A 283 -7.14 -9.11 15.10
N GLY A 284 -8.02 -8.42 14.42
CA GLY A 284 -9.17 -7.71 14.98
C GLY A 284 -9.45 -6.44 14.17
N GLN A 285 -10.45 -5.67 14.57
CA GLN A 285 -10.67 -4.37 13.96
C GLN A 285 -9.41 -3.47 14.10
N PRO A 286 -9.14 -2.58 13.14
CA PRO A 286 -8.03 -1.66 13.28
C PRO A 286 -8.20 -0.79 14.54
N ARG A 287 -7.09 -0.33 15.08
CA ARG A 287 -7.06 0.53 16.28
C ARG A 287 -7.58 -0.10 17.58
N THR A 288 -7.71 -1.43 17.62
CA THR A 288 -8.10 -2.16 18.84
C THR A 288 -6.93 -2.55 19.74
N GLY A 289 -5.69 -2.18 19.39
CA GLY A 289 -4.50 -2.48 20.18
C GLY A 289 -3.68 -3.66 19.66
N THR A 290 -3.92 -4.12 18.42
CA THR A 290 -3.19 -5.25 17.80
C THR A 290 -1.68 -5.07 17.82
N THR A 291 -1.17 -3.86 17.57
CA THR A 291 0.27 -3.57 17.63
C THR A 291 0.84 -3.69 19.05
N LEU A 292 0.10 -3.26 20.06
CA LEU A 292 0.55 -3.40 21.46
C LEU A 292 0.67 -4.88 21.84
N ILE A 293 -0.34 -5.67 21.52
CA ILE A 293 -0.34 -7.11 21.82
C ILE A 293 0.74 -7.85 21.02
N GLU A 294 0.96 -7.49 19.76
CA GLU A 294 2.09 -7.98 18.98
C GLU A 294 3.41 -7.75 19.73
N ARG A 295 3.67 -6.51 20.19
CA ARG A 295 4.90 -6.16 20.92
C ARG A 295 5.04 -6.93 22.24
N VAL A 296 3.95 -7.12 22.97
CA VAL A 296 3.94 -7.96 24.19
C VAL A 296 4.32 -9.40 23.86
N ILE A 297 3.70 -10.01 22.84
CA ILE A 297 3.98 -11.41 22.46
C ILE A 297 5.42 -11.55 21.94
N THR A 298 5.88 -10.62 21.11
CA THR A 298 7.21 -10.67 20.47
C THR A 298 8.35 -10.22 21.41
N SER A 299 8.05 -9.76 22.63
CA SER A 299 9.08 -9.61 23.67
C SER A 299 9.62 -10.94 24.17
N HIS A 300 8.92 -12.05 23.90
CA HIS A 300 9.38 -13.38 24.27
C HIS A 300 10.48 -13.85 23.28
N SER A 301 11.59 -14.40 23.81
CA SER A 301 12.76 -14.79 23.03
C SER A 301 12.53 -15.84 21.94
N GLN A 302 11.47 -16.63 22.05
CA GLN A 302 11.09 -17.66 21.07
C GLN A 302 10.14 -17.17 19.98
N VAL A 303 9.76 -15.88 19.97
CA VAL A 303 8.77 -15.34 19.06
C VAL A 303 9.36 -14.20 18.25
N HIS A 304 9.23 -14.31 16.91
CA HIS A 304 9.63 -13.26 15.98
C HIS A 304 8.41 -12.41 15.54
N SER A 305 8.58 -11.11 15.34
CA SER A 305 7.58 -10.28 14.68
C SER A 305 7.80 -10.32 13.16
N ALA A 306 6.85 -10.88 12.42
CA ALA A 306 6.87 -10.84 10.96
C ALA A 306 6.14 -9.61 10.38
N GLY A 307 5.55 -8.76 11.25
CA GLY A 307 4.81 -7.56 10.84
C GLY A 307 3.45 -7.85 10.22
N GLU A 308 2.99 -6.95 9.34
CA GLU A 308 1.70 -7.04 8.65
C GLU A 308 1.82 -7.81 7.34
N LEU A 309 1.58 -9.13 7.41
CA LEU A 309 1.75 -10.01 6.26
C LEU A 309 0.48 -10.08 5.40
N GLN A 310 0.61 -9.70 4.12
CA GLN A 310 -0.46 -9.85 3.13
C GLN A 310 -0.59 -11.28 2.58
N GLN A 311 0.35 -12.14 2.92
CA GLN A 311 0.60 -13.45 2.31
C GLN A 311 -0.57 -14.42 2.49
N PHE A 312 -1.34 -14.35 3.58
CA PHE A 312 -2.49 -15.24 3.77
C PHE A 312 -3.60 -14.92 2.76
N GLY A 313 -4.02 -13.66 2.67
CA GLY A 313 -5.03 -13.24 1.70
C GLY A 313 -4.59 -13.50 0.25
N LEU A 314 -3.30 -13.32 -0.06
CA LEU A 314 -2.73 -13.64 -1.37
C LEU A 314 -2.75 -15.16 -1.65
N ALA A 315 -2.50 -16.01 -0.65
CA ALA A 315 -2.59 -17.46 -0.79
C ALA A 315 -4.03 -17.90 -1.08
N VAL A 316 -5.02 -17.31 -0.39
CA VAL A 316 -6.45 -17.54 -0.64
C VAL A 316 -6.79 -17.18 -2.11
N ARG A 317 -6.45 -15.97 -2.55
CA ARG A 317 -6.72 -15.51 -3.92
C ARG A 317 -6.10 -16.40 -5.00
N ARG A 318 -4.87 -16.89 -4.77
CA ARG A 318 -4.18 -17.81 -5.68
C ARG A 318 -4.84 -19.17 -5.75
N ALA A 319 -5.27 -19.71 -4.61
CA ALA A 319 -5.90 -21.02 -4.55
C ALA A 319 -7.18 -21.10 -5.40
N ILE A 320 -7.91 -20.00 -5.52
CA ILE A 320 -9.14 -19.91 -6.31
C ILE A 320 -8.97 -19.20 -7.65
N SER A 321 -7.74 -18.83 -8.03
CA SER A 321 -7.45 -18.05 -9.26
C SER A 321 -8.28 -16.77 -9.38
N HIS A 322 -8.51 -16.09 -8.25
CA HIS A 322 -9.40 -14.92 -8.17
C HIS A 322 -8.83 -13.71 -8.93
N LYS A 323 -9.61 -13.19 -9.88
CA LYS A 323 -9.18 -12.10 -10.78
C LYS A 323 -9.73 -10.73 -10.39
N ASN A 324 -10.73 -10.66 -9.49
CA ASN A 324 -11.31 -9.39 -9.05
C ASN A 324 -10.23 -8.54 -8.33
N PRO A 325 -10.05 -7.26 -8.68
CA PRO A 325 -9.08 -6.40 -8.02
C PRO A 325 -9.46 -6.04 -6.57
N LYS A 326 -10.75 -6.11 -6.19
CA LYS A 326 -11.17 -5.88 -4.80
C LYS A 326 -10.48 -6.87 -3.88
N ARG A 327 -9.89 -6.36 -2.79
CA ARG A 327 -9.14 -7.17 -1.84
C ARG A 327 -10.01 -8.23 -1.18
N PHE A 328 -11.23 -7.88 -0.82
CA PHE A 328 -12.25 -8.74 -0.22
C PHE A 328 -13.57 -8.54 -0.96
N SER A 329 -14.33 -9.62 -1.11
CA SER A 329 -15.68 -9.59 -1.67
C SER A 329 -16.43 -10.89 -1.29
N LYS A 330 -17.76 -10.87 -1.36
CA LYS A 330 -18.58 -12.06 -1.12
C LYS A 330 -18.21 -13.22 -2.05
N GLU A 331 -17.87 -12.91 -3.33
CA GLU A 331 -17.49 -13.92 -4.31
C GLU A 331 -16.15 -14.58 -3.95
N LEU A 332 -15.21 -13.82 -3.39
CA LEU A 332 -13.93 -14.36 -2.91
C LEU A 332 -14.16 -15.37 -1.80
N PHE A 333 -14.97 -15.01 -0.80
CA PHE A 333 -15.24 -15.91 0.33
C PHE A 333 -16.07 -17.13 -0.08
N ALA A 334 -17.08 -16.94 -0.94
CA ALA A 334 -17.86 -18.06 -1.46
C ALA A 334 -16.99 -19.06 -2.25
N ALA A 335 -16.12 -18.57 -3.11
CA ALA A 335 -15.20 -19.42 -3.87
C ALA A 335 -14.12 -20.08 -2.97
N ALA A 336 -13.60 -19.35 -1.98
CA ALA A 336 -12.58 -19.89 -1.08
C ALA A 336 -13.09 -21.07 -0.24
N ALA A 337 -14.38 -21.10 0.06
CA ALA A 337 -14.99 -22.20 0.82
C ALA A 337 -14.92 -23.57 0.12
N THR A 338 -14.80 -23.58 -1.20
CA THR A 338 -14.68 -24.81 -2.02
C THR A 338 -13.24 -25.19 -2.34
N SER A 339 -12.28 -24.36 -1.94
CA SER A 339 -10.85 -24.64 -2.17
C SER A 339 -10.29 -25.64 -1.15
N ASN A 340 -9.14 -26.25 -1.49
CA ASN A 340 -8.44 -27.12 -0.55
C ASN A 340 -7.67 -26.27 0.47
N PRO A 341 -8.02 -26.29 1.77
CA PRO A 341 -7.34 -25.49 2.79
C PRO A 341 -5.85 -25.80 2.92
N ALA A 342 -5.42 -27.06 2.68
CA ALA A 342 -4.01 -27.42 2.73
C ALA A 342 -3.16 -26.71 1.69
N ASP A 343 -3.73 -26.38 0.52
CA ASP A 343 -3.02 -25.61 -0.51
C ASP A 343 -2.80 -24.17 -0.06
N ILE A 344 -3.82 -23.55 0.53
CA ILE A 344 -3.74 -22.21 1.10
C ILE A 344 -2.64 -22.19 2.18
N GLY A 345 -2.68 -23.13 3.13
CA GLY A 345 -1.69 -23.24 4.21
C GLY A 345 -0.27 -23.38 3.66
N ARG A 346 -0.04 -24.31 2.72
CA ARG A 346 1.27 -24.50 2.10
C ARG A 346 1.78 -23.26 1.36
N MET A 347 0.91 -22.59 0.60
CA MET A 347 1.28 -21.36 -0.12
C MET A 347 1.64 -20.23 0.85
N TYR A 348 0.86 -20.05 1.91
CA TYR A 348 1.16 -19.07 2.96
C TYR A 348 2.53 -19.37 3.60
N LEU A 349 2.74 -20.61 4.08
CA LEU A 349 3.97 -21.01 4.74
C LEU A 349 5.21 -20.83 3.85
N ARG A 350 5.12 -21.13 2.57
CA ARG A 350 6.21 -20.90 1.59
C ARG A 350 6.49 -19.42 1.37
N SER A 351 5.45 -18.60 1.27
CA SER A 351 5.60 -17.17 0.98
C SER A 351 6.09 -16.35 2.16
N THR A 352 5.99 -16.89 3.39
CA THR A 352 6.44 -16.21 4.62
C THR A 352 7.83 -16.64 5.09
N THR A 353 8.52 -17.53 4.37
CA THR A 353 9.79 -18.12 4.80
C THR A 353 10.86 -17.09 5.15
N LYS A 354 10.92 -15.97 4.44
CA LYS A 354 11.90 -14.91 4.71
C LYS A 354 11.55 -14.08 5.95
N GLN A 355 10.24 -13.87 6.21
CA GLN A 355 9.73 -13.01 7.27
C GLN A 355 9.62 -13.70 8.63
N ARG A 356 9.72 -15.04 8.68
CA ARG A 356 9.52 -15.82 9.93
C ARG A 356 10.61 -15.63 10.99
N GLY A 357 11.78 -15.13 10.61
CA GLY A 357 12.93 -15.14 11.50
C GLY A 357 13.50 -16.55 11.75
N LYS A 358 14.28 -16.67 12.83
CA LYS A 358 14.91 -17.94 13.24
C LYS A 358 14.24 -18.59 14.45
N GLN A 359 13.27 -17.90 15.04
CA GLN A 359 12.57 -18.34 16.24
C GLN A 359 11.56 -19.45 15.92
N PRO A 360 11.19 -20.30 16.91
CA PRO A 360 10.20 -21.36 16.74
C PRO A 360 8.82 -20.84 16.34
N PHE A 361 8.46 -19.63 16.76
CA PHE A 361 7.17 -19.00 16.48
C PHE A 361 7.36 -17.64 15.83
N PHE A 362 6.38 -17.22 15.03
CA PHE A 362 6.33 -15.88 14.48
C PHE A 362 4.92 -15.30 14.54
N VAL A 363 4.83 -14.00 14.74
CA VAL A 363 3.56 -13.27 14.73
C VAL A 363 3.32 -12.68 13.35
N ASP A 364 2.17 -13.01 12.75
CA ASP A 364 1.56 -12.31 11.64
C ASP A 364 0.49 -11.37 12.22
N LYS A 365 0.81 -10.08 12.32
CA LYS A 365 -0.10 -9.07 12.86
C LYS A 365 -0.70 -8.28 11.72
N LEU A 366 -1.79 -8.76 11.17
CA LEU A 366 -2.58 -8.03 10.18
C LEU A 366 -4.02 -7.92 10.66
N PRO A 367 -4.46 -6.71 11.09
CA PRO A 367 -5.80 -6.54 11.66
C PRO A 367 -6.90 -7.17 10.83
N VAL A 368 -6.97 -6.88 9.53
CA VAL A 368 -8.01 -7.36 8.61
C VAL A 368 -8.07 -8.88 8.44
N ASN A 369 -7.10 -9.63 8.95
CA ASN A 369 -7.17 -11.10 8.94
C ASN A 369 -8.33 -11.65 9.79
N TYR A 370 -9.04 -10.81 10.54
CA TYR A 370 -10.28 -11.24 11.22
C TYR A 370 -11.33 -11.78 10.23
N LEU A 371 -11.36 -11.26 9.00
CA LEU A 371 -12.23 -11.80 7.93
C LEU A 371 -11.82 -13.21 7.48
N ASN A 372 -10.53 -13.55 7.65
CA ASN A 372 -9.98 -14.83 7.24
C ASN A 372 -9.96 -15.89 8.34
N ILE A 373 -10.48 -15.62 9.56
CA ILE A 373 -10.41 -16.56 10.69
C ILE A 373 -10.86 -17.97 10.31
N PRO A 374 -12.01 -18.19 9.64
CA PRO A 374 -12.43 -19.53 9.28
C PRO A 374 -11.46 -20.25 8.34
N LEU A 375 -10.92 -19.52 7.37
CA LEU A 375 -9.94 -20.05 6.42
C LEU A 375 -8.58 -20.32 7.09
N ILE A 376 -8.17 -19.49 8.07
CA ILE A 376 -6.95 -19.72 8.86
C ILE A 376 -7.09 -21.01 9.67
N LEU A 377 -8.22 -21.20 10.35
CA LEU A 377 -8.51 -22.41 11.14
C LEU A 377 -8.47 -23.67 10.28
N ALA A 378 -9.06 -23.61 9.07
CA ALA A 378 -9.03 -24.75 8.15
C ALA A 378 -7.65 -24.99 7.54
N ALA A 379 -6.96 -23.93 7.11
CA ALA A 379 -5.69 -24.01 6.40
C ALA A 379 -4.48 -24.35 7.32
N LEU A 380 -4.53 -23.89 8.56
CA LEU A 380 -3.46 -23.96 9.55
C LEU A 380 -4.03 -24.35 10.94
N PRO A 381 -4.54 -25.58 11.11
CA PRO A 381 -5.29 -25.96 12.31
C PRO A 381 -4.50 -25.91 13.62
N LYS A 382 -3.15 -25.84 13.55
CA LYS A 382 -2.26 -25.67 14.73
C LYS A 382 -1.81 -24.24 14.96
N ALA A 383 -2.14 -23.30 14.07
CA ALA A 383 -1.84 -21.88 14.27
C ALA A 383 -2.60 -21.33 15.49
N LYS A 384 -2.00 -20.35 16.14
CA LYS A 384 -2.65 -19.64 17.26
C LYS A 384 -3.30 -18.38 16.72
N ILE A 385 -4.49 -18.06 17.22
CA ILE A 385 -5.21 -16.83 16.86
C ILE A 385 -5.45 -16.03 18.12
N VAL A 386 -5.00 -14.79 18.12
CA VAL A 386 -5.28 -13.78 19.15
C VAL A 386 -6.16 -12.72 18.50
N HIS A 387 -7.47 -12.80 18.79
CA HIS A 387 -8.46 -11.87 18.27
C HIS A 387 -8.73 -10.77 19.30
N LEU A 388 -8.41 -9.52 18.92
CA LEU A 388 -8.62 -8.38 19.78
C LEU A 388 -9.98 -7.75 19.53
N VAL A 389 -10.67 -7.49 20.63
CA VAL A 389 -11.96 -6.78 20.67
C VAL A 389 -11.82 -5.59 21.58
N ARG A 390 -12.38 -4.45 21.20
CA ARG A 390 -12.44 -3.21 21.97
C ARG A 390 -13.89 -2.75 22.07
N GLY A 391 -14.20 -1.86 23.02
CA GLY A 391 -15.51 -1.24 23.07
C GLY A 391 -15.90 -0.65 21.72
N PRO A 392 -17.12 -0.94 21.19
CA PRO A 392 -17.48 -0.55 19.82
C PRO A 392 -17.29 0.94 19.55
N MET A 393 -17.76 1.83 20.41
CA MET A 393 -17.61 3.28 20.26
C MET A 393 -16.14 3.70 20.22
N ASP A 394 -15.30 3.11 21.08
CA ASP A 394 -13.87 3.41 21.10
C ASP A 394 -13.16 2.95 19.84
N ALA A 395 -13.54 1.79 19.30
CA ALA A 395 -12.96 1.25 18.06
C ALA A 395 -13.40 2.08 16.84
N CYS A 396 -14.68 2.41 16.75
CA CYS A 396 -15.24 3.24 15.67
C CYS A 396 -14.60 4.64 15.68
N PHE A 397 -14.58 5.31 16.84
CA PHE A 397 -13.98 6.64 16.93
C PHE A 397 -12.46 6.63 16.64
N ALA A 398 -11.73 5.61 17.15
CA ALA A 398 -10.32 5.48 16.85
C ALA A 398 -10.04 5.20 15.35
N SER A 399 -10.96 4.54 14.65
CA SER A 399 -10.89 4.33 13.20
C SER A 399 -11.27 5.60 12.44
N PHE A 400 -12.31 6.31 12.87
CA PHE A 400 -12.75 7.59 12.29
C PHE A 400 -11.63 8.65 12.27
N LYS A 401 -10.84 8.76 13.37
CA LYS A 401 -9.68 9.68 13.43
C LYS A 401 -8.47 9.22 12.59
N GLN A 402 -8.55 8.10 11.89
CA GLN A 402 -7.41 7.57 11.13
C GLN A 402 -7.63 7.74 9.62
N LEU A 403 -6.69 8.39 8.96
CA LEU A 403 -6.67 8.40 7.50
C LEU A 403 -6.07 7.09 6.97
N PHE A 404 -6.93 6.19 6.52
CA PHE A 404 -6.52 4.96 5.86
C PHE A 404 -6.26 5.19 4.36
N ALA A 405 -5.44 4.34 3.75
CA ALA A 405 -5.18 4.42 2.30
C ALA A 405 -6.42 3.93 1.50
N ASP A 406 -6.53 2.60 1.31
CA ASP A 406 -7.61 1.99 0.51
C ASP A 406 -8.27 0.81 1.27
N ALA A 407 -8.30 0.91 2.58
CA ALA A 407 -8.95 -0.07 3.47
C ALA A 407 -9.85 0.67 4.46
N TYR A 408 -10.81 -0.07 5.03
CA TYR A 408 -11.71 0.44 6.08
C TYR A 408 -12.48 1.70 5.65
N LEU A 409 -12.98 1.71 4.42
CA LEU A 409 -13.63 2.88 3.81
C LEU A 409 -14.93 3.29 4.50
N HIS A 410 -15.60 2.37 5.20
CA HIS A 410 -16.73 2.66 6.10
C HIS A 410 -16.37 3.66 7.21
N SER A 411 -15.11 3.74 7.62
CA SER A 411 -14.69 4.64 8.71
C SER A 411 -14.74 6.14 8.36
N TYR A 412 -15.07 6.51 7.14
CA TYR A 412 -15.18 7.90 6.69
C TYR A 412 -16.61 8.46 6.74
N ASP A 413 -17.56 7.67 7.21
CA ASP A 413 -18.91 8.12 7.52
C ASP A 413 -19.27 7.67 8.94
N GLN A 414 -20.02 8.47 9.68
CA GLN A 414 -20.46 8.12 11.03
C GLN A 414 -21.74 7.28 11.02
N ALA A 415 -22.41 7.19 9.88
CA ALA A 415 -23.60 6.38 9.69
C ALA A 415 -23.28 4.96 9.18
N ASP A 416 -22.15 4.78 8.49
CA ASP A 416 -21.66 3.48 8.03
C ASP A 416 -20.98 2.73 9.21
#